data_056e1fa5fc76b23d6b37f3624a2c8dac
#
_entry.id   056e1fa5fc76b23d6b37f3624a2c8dac
#
_cell.length_a   1.000
_cell.length_b   1.000
_cell.length_c   1.000
_cell.angle_alpha   90.00
_cell.angle_beta   90.00
_cell.angle_gamma   90.00
#
_symmetry.space_group_name_H-M   'P 1'
#
loop_
_entity.id
_entity.type
_entity.pdbx_description
1 polymer ?
#
loop_
_entity_poly.entity_id
_entity_poly.type
_entity_poly.pdbx_seq_one_letter_code
_entity_poly.pdbx_strand_id
1 'polypeptide(L)'
;MRFSFEADYLTHYGGLFLIQRFCQKLNFRRRLQRILRAAPDWAEFDPVDLIELLLFLLIAGVQRVHRSDQLHYDGFFLALLGLEKFPTPSTLRRFLQRLSPQAIRQLARLHDQLRRQLFGLAQPRSSLVFHLDSVVLTLYGHHQGARRGYNPKAKGRPSYHPILCFEAHGQEFWHGSLRPGDAGSNTGARHFVRRCLEKVPSSLPTGRVRFLADAGFFSGALIEDLDQLGCGYTIVCRSYEAYHRMAQAAGFKDVKLGWGFAEFHHRPQRWRREHRFIAIRRPLPVDPEQAKQLTLFKDTHYSYSVLVSNLELTPWRTWTDYLGRANIEKSIRELLNDLALNKSPTQSWTANVAFLQVLLLAYDLVHWFKRLCLPPEQLRTTVETLRHRFFSLPAKLICRSGTNVLILPRQYPYQGEFLAAGAQVTKLKLSN
;
A
#
# COMPACT_ATOMS: atom_id res chain seq x y z
N MET A 1 -12.48 -35.63 28.40
CA MET A 1 -12.76 -34.87 27.14
C MET A 1 -13.01 -35.89 26.05
N ARG A 2 -14.08 -35.74 25.24
CA ARG A 2 -14.38 -36.58 24.07
C ARG A 2 -14.27 -35.74 22.80
N PHE A 3 -13.80 -36.31 21.70
CA PHE A 3 -13.72 -35.61 20.41
C PHE A 3 -14.81 -36.15 19.49
N SER A 4 -15.45 -35.24 18.75
CA SER A 4 -16.42 -35.57 17.69
C SER A 4 -16.15 -34.67 16.48
N PHE A 5 -16.26 -35.23 15.27
CA PHE A 5 -16.05 -34.55 13.98
C PHE A 5 -17.40 -34.36 13.23
N GLU A 6 -18.43 -33.96 13.94
CA GLU A 6 -19.81 -33.86 13.44
C GLU A 6 -20.22 -32.44 13.01
N ALA A 7 -19.33 -31.47 13.18
CA ALA A 7 -19.67 -30.08 12.94
C ALA A 7 -19.32 -29.62 11.54
N ASP A 8 -20.33 -29.44 10.69
CA ASP A 8 -20.18 -28.82 9.38
C ASP A 8 -20.20 -27.28 9.49
N TYR A 9 -19.60 -26.63 8.48
CA TYR A 9 -19.63 -25.17 8.29
C TYR A 9 -19.14 -24.35 9.49
N LEU A 10 -18.21 -24.88 10.29
CA LEU A 10 -17.43 -24.11 11.24
C LEU A 10 -16.35 -23.32 10.53
N THR A 11 -16.12 -22.09 10.97
CA THR A 11 -15.06 -21.24 10.46
C THR A 11 -14.42 -20.40 11.56
N HIS A 12 -13.16 -20.05 11.36
CA HIS A 12 -12.49 -19.01 12.13
C HIS A 12 -12.61 -17.62 11.48
N TYR A 13 -13.25 -17.52 10.33
CA TYR A 13 -13.25 -16.34 9.47
C TYR A 13 -14.64 -15.72 9.24
N GLY A 14 -15.58 -15.96 10.16
CA GLY A 14 -16.97 -15.50 10.00
C GLY A 14 -17.12 -14.00 9.73
N GLY A 15 -16.19 -13.21 10.26
CA GLY A 15 -16.21 -11.76 10.04
C GLY A 15 -15.87 -11.31 8.63
N LEU A 16 -15.28 -12.15 7.78
CA LEU A 16 -15.06 -11.83 6.36
C LEU A 16 -16.36 -11.59 5.60
N PHE A 17 -17.48 -12.03 6.16
CA PHE A 17 -18.81 -11.71 5.64
C PHE A 17 -19.05 -10.19 5.50
N LEU A 18 -18.47 -9.36 6.40
CA LEU A 18 -18.55 -7.90 6.28
C LEU A 18 -17.84 -7.40 5.01
N ILE A 19 -16.65 -7.92 4.73
CA ILE A 19 -15.89 -7.57 3.50
C ILE A 19 -16.62 -8.07 2.26
N GLN A 20 -17.19 -9.28 2.28
CA GLN A 20 -17.99 -9.79 1.16
C GLN A 20 -19.20 -8.88 0.87
N ARG A 21 -19.95 -8.49 1.91
CA ARG A 21 -21.07 -7.55 1.79
C ARG A 21 -20.61 -6.19 1.22
N PHE A 22 -19.46 -5.70 1.67
CA PHE A 22 -18.88 -4.48 1.12
C PHE A 22 -18.53 -4.64 -0.36
N CYS A 23 -17.89 -5.75 -0.76
CA CYS A 23 -17.60 -6.07 -2.16
C CYS A 23 -18.89 -6.17 -3.01
N GLN A 24 -19.97 -6.75 -2.46
CA GLN A 24 -21.27 -6.79 -3.13
C GLN A 24 -21.83 -5.39 -3.39
N LYS A 25 -21.71 -4.45 -2.42
CA LYS A 25 -22.10 -3.05 -2.62
C LYS A 25 -21.30 -2.36 -3.73
N LEU A 26 -20.03 -2.74 -3.90
CA LEU A 26 -19.18 -2.26 -4.99
C LEU A 26 -19.48 -2.90 -6.34
N ASN A 27 -20.42 -3.83 -6.44
CA ASN A 27 -20.64 -4.67 -7.63
C ASN A 27 -19.34 -5.36 -8.09
N PHE A 28 -18.48 -5.72 -7.14
CA PHE A 28 -17.09 -6.15 -7.37
C PHE A 28 -17.03 -7.37 -8.30
N ARG A 29 -17.77 -8.43 -7.99
CA ARG A 29 -17.82 -9.67 -8.79
C ARG A 29 -18.25 -9.40 -10.25
N ARG A 30 -19.31 -8.62 -10.46
CA ARG A 30 -19.77 -8.25 -11.79
C ARG A 30 -18.72 -7.47 -12.60
N ARG A 31 -17.95 -6.62 -11.92
CA ARG A 31 -16.85 -5.88 -12.56
C ARG A 31 -15.69 -6.80 -12.90
N LEU A 32 -15.32 -7.74 -12.02
CA LEU A 32 -14.34 -8.78 -12.33
C LEU A 32 -14.75 -9.61 -13.54
N GLN A 33 -16.00 -10.08 -13.61
CA GLN A 33 -16.53 -10.83 -14.76
C GLN A 33 -16.33 -10.07 -16.07
N ARG A 34 -16.55 -8.75 -16.09
CA ARG A 34 -16.36 -7.94 -17.31
C ARG A 34 -14.90 -7.89 -17.76
N ILE A 35 -13.96 -7.81 -16.85
CA ILE A 35 -12.53 -7.68 -17.18
C ILE A 35 -11.85 -9.02 -17.47
N LEU A 36 -12.38 -10.11 -16.92
CA LEU A 36 -11.81 -11.45 -17.08
C LEU A 36 -12.47 -12.27 -18.20
N ARG A 37 -13.43 -11.70 -18.96
CA ARG A 37 -14.08 -12.38 -20.10
C ARG A 37 -13.11 -12.94 -21.13
N ALA A 38 -11.95 -12.31 -21.31
CA ALA A 38 -10.91 -12.74 -22.22
C ALA A 38 -9.81 -13.56 -21.52
N ALA A 39 -10.01 -13.96 -20.26
CA ALA A 39 -9.09 -14.87 -19.59
C ALA A 39 -9.23 -16.27 -20.21
N PRO A 40 -8.13 -17.06 -20.26
CA PRO A 40 -8.20 -18.43 -20.75
C PRO A 40 -9.28 -19.21 -19.99
N ASP A 41 -10.03 -20.03 -20.74
CA ASP A 41 -11.03 -20.90 -20.17
C ASP A 41 -10.37 -21.87 -19.18
N TRP A 42 -10.85 -21.87 -17.95
CA TRP A 42 -10.40 -22.73 -16.87
C TRP A 42 -11.51 -23.75 -16.66
N ALA A 43 -11.32 -24.95 -17.16
CA ALA A 43 -12.32 -26.01 -17.14
C ALA A 43 -12.87 -26.34 -15.74
N GLU A 44 -12.18 -25.96 -14.67
CA GLU A 44 -12.52 -26.36 -13.29
C GLU A 44 -12.97 -25.18 -12.40
N PHE A 45 -12.49 -23.95 -12.66
CA PHE A 45 -12.78 -22.78 -11.81
C PHE A 45 -12.95 -21.51 -12.64
N ASP A 46 -13.95 -20.69 -12.30
CA ASP A 46 -14.08 -19.36 -12.88
C ASP A 46 -12.88 -18.47 -12.45
N PRO A 47 -12.19 -17.78 -13.38
CA PRO A 47 -11.15 -16.81 -13.07
C PRO A 47 -11.54 -15.76 -12.02
N VAL A 48 -12.82 -15.40 -11.97
CA VAL A 48 -13.37 -14.47 -10.97
C VAL A 48 -13.27 -15.05 -9.58
N ASP A 49 -13.63 -16.31 -9.42
CA ASP A 49 -13.57 -17.02 -8.14
C ASP A 49 -12.13 -17.10 -7.62
N LEU A 50 -11.18 -17.33 -8.52
CA LEU A 50 -9.76 -17.42 -8.16
C LEU A 50 -9.18 -16.06 -7.73
N ILE A 51 -9.60 -14.95 -8.36
CA ILE A 51 -9.21 -13.59 -7.91
C ILE A 51 -9.88 -13.24 -6.58
N GLU A 52 -11.17 -13.50 -6.41
CA GLU A 52 -11.87 -13.27 -5.14
C GLU A 52 -11.25 -14.10 -4.02
N LEU A 53 -10.97 -15.39 -4.28
CA LEU A 53 -10.30 -16.23 -3.29
C LEU A 53 -8.93 -15.68 -2.89
N LEU A 54 -8.08 -15.29 -3.85
CA LEU A 54 -6.77 -14.70 -3.55
C LEU A 54 -6.89 -13.42 -2.68
N LEU A 55 -7.86 -12.56 -2.96
CA LEU A 55 -8.14 -11.36 -2.16
C LEU A 55 -8.56 -11.74 -0.73
N PHE A 56 -9.50 -12.67 -0.58
CA PHE A 56 -9.97 -13.10 0.74
C PHE A 56 -8.89 -13.85 1.53
N LEU A 57 -8.03 -14.64 0.88
CA LEU A 57 -6.88 -15.27 1.51
C LEU A 57 -5.92 -14.22 2.09
N LEU A 58 -5.60 -13.17 1.33
CA LEU A 58 -4.74 -12.08 1.80
C LEU A 58 -5.37 -11.34 2.98
N ILE A 59 -6.66 -11.01 2.90
CA ILE A 59 -7.40 -10.33 3.97
C ILE A 59 -7.49 -11.22 5.21
N ALA A 60 -7.71 -12.52 5.06
CA ALA A 60 -7.69 -13.51 6.14
C ALA A 60 -6.31 -13.71 6.79
N GLY A 61 -5.24 -13.21 6.15
CA GLY A 61 -3.87 -13.34 6.67
C GLY A 61 -3.16 -14.62 6.23
N VAL A 62 -3.67 -15.29 5.21
CA VAL A 62 -2.99 -16.44 4.59
C VAL A 62 -1.85 -15.92 3.72
N GLN A 63 -0.70 -15.72 4.34
CA GLN A 63 0.45 -15.06 3.72
C GLN A 63 1.12 -15.84 2.59
N ARG A 64 0.92 -17.14 2.51
CA ARG A 64 1.55 -18.00 1.50
C ARG A 64 0.50 -18.82 0.79
N VAL A 65 0.50 -18.78 -0.53
CA VAL A 65 -0.47 -19.53 -1.35
C VAL A 65 -0.52 -21.02 -1.00
N HIS A 66 0.61 -21.64 -0.64
CA HIS A 66 0.58 -23.06 -0.24
C HIS A 66 -0.18 -23.32 1.08
N ARG A 67 -0.35 -22.32 1.93
CA ARG A 67 -1.13 -22.44 3.18
C ARG A 67 -2.64 -22.32 2.93
N SER A 68 -3.08 -21.99 1.72
CA SER A 68 -4.52 -22.01 1.39
C SER A 68 -5.13 -23.39 1.55
N ASP A 69 -4.31 -24.45 1.48
CA ASP A 69 -4.72 -25.83 1.70
C ASP A 69 -5.35 -26.06 3.09
N GLN A 70 -4.97 -25.26 4.08
CA GLN A 70 -5.56 -25.30 5.43
C GLN A 70 -7.03 -24.92 5.45
N LEU A 71 -7.52 -24.18 4.44
CA LEU A 71 -8.91 -23.76 4.31
C LEU A 71 -9.75 -24.72 3.45
N HIS A 72 -9.17 -25.80 2.98
CA HIS A 72 -9.87 -26.80 2.16
C HIS A 72 -11.10 -27.37 2.86
N TYR A 73 -11.05 -27.49 4.17
CA TYR A 73 -12.12 -28.03 5.01
C TYR A 73 -13.00 -26.94 5.66
N ASP A 74 -12.77 -25.65 5.33
CA ASP A 74 -13.59 -24.55 5.83
C ASP A 74 -14.81 -24.34 4.91
N GLY A 75 -15.91 -25.03 5.22
CA GLY A 75 -17.14 -24.94 4.43
C GLY A 75 -17.73 -23.53 4.33
N PHE A 76 -17.43 -22.65 5.29
CA PHE A 76 -17.84 -21.26 5.22
C PHE A 76 -17.11 -20.49 4.11
N PHE A 77 -15.83 -20.75 3.88
CA PHE A 77 -15.09 -20.12 2.78
C PHE A 77 -15.67 -20.51 1.42
N LEU A 78 -16.08 -21.77 1.26
CA LEU A 78 -16.78 -22.23 0.05
C LEU A 78 -18.11 -21.48 -0.13
N ALA A 79 -18.93 -21.42 0.92
CA ALA A 79 -20.21 -20.72 0.90
C ALA A 79 -20.05 -19.20 0.68
N LEU A 80 -19.03 -18.57 1.31
CA LEU A 80 -18.73 -17.15 1.21
C LEU A 80 -18.46 -16.72 -0.24
N LEU A 81 -17.75 -17.56 -1.00
CA LEU A 81 -17.33 -17.29 -2.38
C LEU A 81 -18.23 -17.98 -3.43
N GLY A 82 -19.19 -18.81 -2.99
CA GLY A 82 -20.05 -19.58 -3.89
C GLY A 82 -19.30 -20.68 -4.64
N LEU A 83 -18.27 -21.26 -4.03
CA LEU A 83 -17.45 -22.32 -4.61
C LEU A 83 -18.03 -23.69 -4.26
N GLU A 84 -18.07 -24.57 -5.24
CA GLU A 84 -18.41 -25.99 -5.03
C GLU A 84 -17.22 -26.78 -4.47
N LYS A 85 -16.01 -26.38 -4.87
CA LYS A 85 -14.77 -27.03 -4.53
C LYS A 85 -13.67 -26.01 -4.23
N PHE A 86 -12.79 -26.29 -3.27
CA PHE A 86 -11.68 -25.39 -2.94
C PHE A 86 -10.48 -25.65 -3.88
N PRO A 87 -9.94 -24.59 -4.55
CA PRO A 87 -8.80 -24.74 -5.44
C PRO A 87 -7.52 -25.09 -4.69
N THR A 88 -6.74 -26.01 -5.26
CA THR A 88 -5.43 -26.33 -4.69
C THR A 88 -4.45 -25.15 -4.81
N PRO A 89 -3.41 -25.08 -3.95
CA PRO A 89 -2.34 -24.10 -4.09
C PRO A 89 -1.67 -24.12 -5.47
N SER A 90 -1.58 -25.28 -6.11
CA SER A 90 -1.05 -25.44 -7.47
C SER A 90 -1.95 -24.82 -8.51
N THR A 91 -3.27 -24.95 -8.36
CA THR A 91 -4.27 -24.28 -9.22
C THR A 91 -4.14 -22.76 -9.14
N LEU A 92 -4.03 -22.20 -7.93
CA LEU A 92 -3.86 -20.75 -7.74
C LEU A 92 -2.55 -20.22 -8.36
N ARG A 93 -1.44 -20.97 -8.23
CA ARG A 93 -0.17 -20.58 -8.86
C ARG A 93 -0.25 -20.64 -10.40
N ARG A 94 -0.80 -21.73 -10.96
CA ARG A 94 -0.99 -21.87 -12.42
C ARG A 94 -1.90 -20.76 -12.95
N PHE A 95 -2.96 -20.42 -12.24
CA PHE A 95 -3.82 -19.32 -12.58
C PHE A 95 -3.05 -18.00 -12.70
N LEU A 96 -2.30 -17.61 -11.66
CA LEU A 96 -1.47 -16.40 -11.69
C LEU A 96 -0.48 -16.39 -12.86
N GLN A 97 0.13 -17.55 -13.20
CA GLN A 97 1.08 -17.70 -14.30
C GLN A 97 0.44 -17.53 -15.69
N ARG A 98 -0.86 -17.86 -15.82
CA ARG A 98 -1.61 -17.77 -17.07
C ARG A 98 -2.30 -16.43 -17.29
N LEU A 99 -2.35 -15.55 -16.28
CA LEU A 99 -2.91 -14.23 -16.46
C LEU A 99 -2.11 -13.43 -17.50
N SER A 100 -2.79 -12.97 -18.54
CA SER A 100 -2.18 -12.15 -19.57
C SER A 100 -1.80 -10.77 -19.05
N PRO A 101 -0.79 -10.09 -19.63
CA PRO A 101 -0.50 -8.70 -19.30
C PRO A 101 -1.71 -7.77 -19.47
N GLN A 102 -2.63 -8.11 -20.39
CA GLN A 102 -3.88 -7.35 -20.58
C GLN A 102 -4.81 -7.53 -19.39
N ALA A 103 -5.03 -8.75 -18.91
CA ALA A 103 -5.86 -9.01 -17.73
C ALA A 103 -5.31 -8.31 -16.48
N ILE A 104 -3.99 -8.30 -16.28
CA ILE A 104 -3.32 -7.60 -15.19
C ILE A 104 -3.56 -6.08 -15.29
N ARG A 105 -3.44 -5.49 -16.48
CA ARG A 105 -3.75 -4.07 -16.67
C ARG A 105 -5.24 -3.75 -16.42
N GLN A 106 -6.13 -4.65 -16.80
CA GLN A 106 -7.57 -4.50 -16.53
C GLN A 106 -7.88 -4.59 -15.04
N LEU A 107 -7.21 -5.48 -14.30
CA LEU A 107 -7.32 -5.55 -12.84
C LEU A 107 -6.86 -4.23 -12.18
N ALA A 108 -5.75 -3.66 -12.63
CA ALA A 108 -5.30 -2.36 -12.16
C ALA A 108 -6.29 -1.23 -12.51
N ARG A 109 -6.92 -1.27 -13.69
CA ARG A 109 -7.99 -0.32 -14.07
C ARG A 109 -9.24 -0.47 -13.20
N LEU A 110 -9.63 -1.71 -12.86
CA LEU A 110 -10.72 -1.94 -11.90
C LEU A 110 -10.42 -1.31 -10.55
N HIS A 111 -9.20 -1.49 -10.05
CA HIS A 111 -8.75 -0.86 -8.81
C HIS A 111 -8.91 0.67 -8.88
N ASP A 112 -8.49 1.29 -9.98
CA ASP A 112 -8.64 2.74 -10.20
C ASP A 112 -10.11 3.18 -10.33
N GLN A 113 -10.97 2.38 -10.94
CA GLN A 113 -12.41 2.67 -11.02
C GLN A 113 -13.08 2.62 -9.65
N LEU A 114 -12.76 1.63 -8.82
CA LEU A 114 -13.25 1.53 -7.45
C LEU A 114 -12.79 2.73 -6.61
N ARG A 115 -11.51 3.11 -6.72
CA ARG A 115 -10.97 4.30 -6.05
C ARG A 115 -11.72 5.56 -6.45
N ARG A 116 -11.96 5.78 -7.76
CA ARG A 116 -12.72 6.94 -8.24
C ARG A 116 -14.15 6.97 -7.70
N GLN A 117 -14.83 5.83 -7.67
CA GLN A 117 -16.19 5.72 -7.13
C GLN A 117 -16.22 6.04 -5.62
N LEU A 118 -15.18 5.67 -4.87
CA LEU A 118 -15.08 5.90 -3.44
C LEU A 118 -14.41 7.23 -3.08
N PHE A 119 -13.90 7.95 -4.09
CA PHE A 119 -13.18 9.21 -3.89
C PHE A 119 -14.07 10.26 -3.25
N GLY A 120 -13.66 10.78 -2.11
CA GLY A 120 -14.38 11.84 -1.40
C GLY A 120 -15.62 11.41 -0.63
N LEU A 121 -16.03 10.12 -0.66
CA LEU A 121 -17.24 9.67 0.05
C LEU A 121 -17.16 9.80 1.57
N ALA A 122 -16.00 9.51 2.16
CA ALA A 122 -15.83 9.64 3.59
C ALA A 122 -15.52 11.08 4.02
N GLN A 123 -14.72 11.77 3.22
CA GLN A 123 -14.33 13.18 3.42
C GLN A 123 -14.03 13.82 2.07
N PRO A 124 -14.49 15.06 1.81
CA PRO A 124 -14.13 15.80 0.61
C PRO A 124 -12.60 15.96 0.52
N ARG A 125 -12.04 15.68 -0.65
CA ARG A 125 -10.60 15.83 -0.91
C ARG A 125 -10.37 16.96 -1.89
N SER A 126 -9.78 18.05 -1.42
CA SER A 126 -9.42 19.22 -2.23
C SER A 126 -7.97 19.17 -2.72
N SER A 127 -7.17 18.23 -2.24
CA SER A 127 -5.79 18.01 -2.64
C SER A 127 -5.38 16.55 -2.44
N LEU A 128 -4.30 16.12 -3.09
CA LEU A 128 -3.69 14.81 -2.92
C LEU A 128 -2.24 14.96 -2.47
N VAL A 129 -1.84 14.14 -1.52
CA VAL A 129 -0.46 14.05 -1.03
C VAL A 129 0.06 12.65 -1.29
N PHE A 130 0.93 12.53 -2.28
CA PHE A 130 1.54 11.28 -2.68
C PHE A 130 2.89 11.09 -2.02
N HIS A 131 3.03 9.99 -1.31
CA HIS A 131 4.30 9.53 -0.79
C HIS A 131 4.87 8.48 -1.76
N LEU A 132 6.08 8.71 -2.24
CA LEU A 132 6.82 7.75 -3.06
C LEU A 132 7.82 7.01 -2.18
N ASP A 133 7.83 5.70 -2.33
CA ASP A 133 8.82 4.86 -1.69
C ASP A 133 9.09 3.59 -2.51
N SER A 134 10.16 2.90 -2.18
CA SER A 134 10.51 1.63 -2.78
C SER A 134 11.00 0.65 -1.72
N VAL A 135 10.71 -0.62 -1.90
CA VAL A 135 11.04 -1.66 -0.93
C VAL A 135 11.81 -2.79 -1.57
N VAL A 136 12.85 -3.28 -0.89
CA VAL A 136 13.61 -4.43 -1.35
C VAL A 136 12.96 -5.72 -0.88
N LEU A 137 12.59 -6.59 -1.82
CA LEU A 137 12.04 -7.92 -1.56
C LEU A 137 13.10 -8.97 -1.88
N THR A 138 13.79 -9.45 -0.87
CA THR A 138 14.82 -10.49 -1.02
C THR A 138 14.19 -11.80 -1.52
N LEU A 139 14.79 -12.40 -2.51
CA LEU A 139 14.32 -13.64 -3.13
C LEU A 139 15.28 -14.79 -2.89
N TYR A 140 14.70 -15.99 -2.75
CA TYR A 140 15.42 -17.26 -2.58
C TYR A 140 15.04 -18.18 -3.72
N GLY A 141 16.04 -18.79 -4.34
CA GLY A 141 15.86 -19.62 -5.55
C GLY A 141 15.85 -18.79 -6.84
N HIS A 142 15.39 -19.41 -7.91
CA HIS A 142 15.40 -18.83 -9.26
C HIS A 142 14.05 -18.13 -9.54
N HIS A 143 14.06 -16.82 -9.65
CA HIS A 143 12.88 -16.03 -10.02
C HIS A 143 13.17 -15.22 -11.28
N GLN A 144 12.25 -15.22 -12.23
CA GLN A 144 12.34 -14.38 -13.44
C GLN A 144 12.38 -12.90 -13.05
N GLY A 145 13.25 -12.11 -13.67
CA GLY A 145 13.43 -10.70 -13.39
C GLY A 145 14.13 -10.37 -12.07
N ALA A 146 14.49 -11.38 -11.26
CA ALA A 146 15.32 -11.16 -10.08
C ALA A 146 16.72 -10.71 -10.48
N ARG A 147 17.23 -9.66 -9.84
CA ARG A 147 18.56 -9.12 -10.05
C ARG A 147 19.26 -8.84 -8.73
N ARG A 148 20.59 -8.85 -8.75
CA ARG A 148 21.42 -8.40 -7.62
C ARG A 148 21.54 -6.88 -7.68
N GLY A 149 21.20 -6.20 -6.62
CA GLY A 149 21.30 -4.74 -6.49
C GLY A 149 21.46 -4.36 -5.02
N TYR A 150 21.10 -3.13 -4.67
CA TYR A 150 21.11 -2.67 -3.29
C TYR A 150 20.13 -3.50 -2.45
N ASN A 151 20.69 -4.28 -1.54
CA ASN A 151 19.92 -5.11 -0.61
C ASN A 151 20.59 -5.08 0.77
N PRO A 152 20.23 -4.12 1.63
CA PRO A 152 20.90 -3.92 2.92
C PRO A 152 20.65 -5.07 3.90
N LYS A 153 19.53 -5.79 3.77
CA LYS A 153 19.18 -6.91 4.65
C LYS A 153 19.86 -8.22 4.27
N ALA A 154 20.23 -8.38 3.00
CA ALA A 154 20.83 -9.62 2.47
C ALA A 154 21.74 -9.29 1.29
N LYS A 155 22.94 -8.77 1.60
CA LYS A 155 23.94 -8.34 0.60
C LYS A 155 24.23 -9.47 -0.41
N GLY A 156 24.24 -9.13 -1.70
CA GLY A 156 24.53 -10.06 -2.79
C GLY A 156 23.37 -11.01 -3.17
N ARG A 157 22.25 -11.03 -2.44
CA ARG A 157 21.07 -11.81 -2.80
C ARG A 157 20.26 -11.14 -3.90
N PRO A 158 19.73 -11.91 -4.86
CA PRO A 158 18.77 -11.39 -5.83
C PRO A 158 17.52 -10.89 -5.13
N SER A 159 16.90 -9.86 -5.70
CA SER A 159 15.70 -9.24 -5.15
C SER A 159 14.78 -8.73 -6.24
N TYR A 160 13.56 -8.37 -5.86
CA TYR A 160 12.74 -7.37 -6.54
C TYR A 160 12.81 -6.05 -5.78
N HIS A 161 12.56 -4.95 -6.48
CA HIS A 161 12.57 -3.60 -5.90
C HIS A 161 11.34 -2.79 -6.37
N PRO A 162 10.11 -3.19 -5.95
CA PRO A 162 8.91 -2.45 -6.34
C PRO A 162 8.97 -1.00 -5.90
N ILE A 163 8.39 -0.13 -6.72
CA ILE A 163 8.10 1.27 -6.42
C ILE A 163 6.61 1.40 -6.11
N LEU A 164 6.29 2.15 -5.06
CA LEU A 164 4.95 2.34 -4.54
C LEU A 164 4.63 3.82 -4.40
N CYS A 165 3.39 4.18 -4.71
CA CYS A 165 2.79 5.48 -4.44
C CYS A 165 1.62 5.31 -3.49
N PHE A 166 1.66 6.00 -2.37
CA PHE A 166 0.65 5.98 -1.33
C PHE A 166 0.00 7.37 -1.21
N GLU A 167 -1.33 7.43 -1.19
CA GLU A 167 -2.05 8.67 -0.94
C GLU A 167 -2.34 8.80 0.56
N ALA A 168 -1.83 9.88 1.16
CA ALA A 168 -1.75 10.03 2.61
C ALA A 168 -3.11 10.24 3.30
N HIS A 169 -4.02 11.01 2.69
CA HIS A 169 -5.33 11.31 3.29
C HIS A 169 -6.29 10.12 3.24
N GLY A 170 -6.30 9.41 2.10
CA GLY A 170 -7.11 8.20 1.92
C GLY A 170 -6.50 6.95 2.52
N GLN A 171 -5.22 6.99 2.88
CA GLN A 171 -4.45 5.83 3.33
C GLN A 171 -4.58 4.65 2.36
N GLU A 172 -4.36 4.91 1.08
CA GLU A 172 -4.52 3.95 0.00
C GLU A 172 -3.31 3.91 -0.92
N PHE A 173 -2.99 2.73 -1.48
CA PHE A 173 -1.95 2.59 -2.48
C PHE A 173 -2.45 3.04 -3.86
N TRP A 174 -2.02 4.21 -4.27
CA TRP A 174 -2.44 4.83 -5.54
C TRP A 174 -1.90 4.11 -6.77
N HIS A 175 -0.68 3.64 -6.70
CA HIS A 175 -0.03 2.86 -7.75
C HIS A 175 1.12 2.03 -7.17
N GLY A 176 1.41 0.90 -7.82
CA GLY A 176 2.56 0.08 -7.53
C GLY A 176 3.07 -0.62 -8.79
N SER A 177 4.38 -0.71 -8.91
CA SER A 177 5.05 -1.39 -10.02
C SER A 177 6.17 -2.28 -9.51
N LEU A 178 6.13 -3.56 -9.89
CA LEU A 178 7.22 -4.48 -9.63
C LEU A 178 8.41 -4.11 -10.52
N ARG A 179 9.62 -4.14 -9.96
CA ARG A 179 10.86 -3.85 -10.68
C ARG A 179 11.93 -4.88 -10.31
N PRO A 180 12.93 -5.13 -11.18
CA PRO A 180 14.07 -5.96 -10.83
C PRO A 180 14.90 -5.34 -9.70
N GLY A 181 15.68 -6.16 -9.00
CA GLY A 181 16.40 -5.75 -7.79
C GLY A 181 17.56 -4.79 -8.00
N ASP A 182 18.05 -4.64 -9.23
CA ASP A 182 19.07 -3.67 -9.64
C ASP A 182 18.51 -2.28 -9.97
N ALA A 183 17.18 -2.14 -9.99
CA ALA A 183 16.52 -0.84 -10.14
C ALA A 183 16.71 0.01 -8.88
N GLY A 184 17.37 1.16 -8.99
CA GLY A 184 17.40 2.16 -7.92
C GLY A 184 16.02 2.82 -7.73
N SER A 185 15.80 3.52 -6.61
CA SER A 185 14.51 4.19 -6.32
C SER A 185 14.09 5.13 -7.45
N ASN A 186 15.03 5.88 -8.01
CA ASN A 186 14.78 6.81 -9.11
C ASN A 186 14.61 6.15 -10.49
N THR A 187 14.96 4.86 -10.66
CA THR A 187 14.83 4.19 -11.96
C THR A 187 13.36 4.12 -12.38
N GLY A 188 13.02 4.78 -13.50
CA GLY A 188 11.64 4.85 -14.00
C GLY A 188 10.68 5.74 -13.19
N ALA A 189 11.17 6.49 -12.18
CA ALA A 189 10.34 7.31 -11.30
C ALA A 189 9.53 8.37 -12.06
N ARG A 190 10.09 9.00 -13.10
CA ARG A 190 9.40 9.98 -13.96
C ARG A 190 8.15 9.37 -14.62
N HIS A 191 8.30 8.21 -15.25
CA HIS A 191 7.17 7.49 -15.86
C HIS A 191 6.15 7.05 -14.81
N PHE A 192 6.62 6.58 -13.67
CA PHE A 192 5.78 6.15 -12.55
C PHE A 192 4.91 7.30 -12.01
N VAL A 193 5.49 8.49 -11.81
CA VAL A 193 4.77 9.71 -11.39
C VAL A 193 3.70 10.10 -12.40
N ARG A 194 4.01 10.10 -13.70
CA ARG A 194 3.02 10.38 -14.75
C ARG A 194 1.86 9.40 -14.71
N ARG A 195 2.14 8.10 -14.48
CA ARG A 195 1.10 7.08 -14.30
C ARG A 195 0.26 7.31 -13.03
N CYS A 196 0.83 7.87 -11.98
CA CYS A 196 0.05 8.28 -10.81
C CYS A 196 -0.89 9.44 -11.14
N LEU A 197 -0.41 10.44 -11.89
CA LEU A 197 -1.21 11.62 -12.27
C LEU A 197 -2.35 11.27 -13.24
N GLU A 198 -2.16 10.34 -14.18
CA GLU A 198 -3.23 9.85 -15.08
C GLU A 198 -4.45 9.28 -14.33
N LYS A 199 -4.27 8.90 -13.07
CA LYS A 199 -5.31 8.33 -12.21
C LYS A 199 -6.03 9.38 -11.36
N VAL A 200 -5.51 10.60 -11.29
CA VAL A 200 -6.11 11.70 -10.55
C VAL A 200 -7.46 12.07 -11.19
N PRO A 201 -8.53 12.27 -10.41
CA PRO A 201 -9.79 12.73 -10.95
C PRO A 201 -9.64 14.06 -11.69
N SER A 202 -10.30 14.21 -12.85
CA SER A 202 -10.25 15.43 -13.66
C SER A 202 -10.76 16.68 -12.95
N SER A 203 -11.56 16.50 -11.89
CA SER A 203 -12.02 17.58 -11.02
C SER A 203 -10.93 18.19 -10.13
N LEU A 204 -9.76 17.53 -10.04
CA LEU A 204 -8.66 17.98 -9.22
C LEU A 204 -7.48 18.41 -10.11
N PRO A 205 -7.12 19.71 -10.16
CA PRO A 205 -5.99 20.18 -10.96
C PRO A 205 -4.65 19.68 -10.39
N THR A 206 -3.64 19.54 -11.26
CA THR A 206 -2.30 19.06 -10.87
C THR A 206 -1.62 19.91 -9.80
N GLY A 207 -1.88 21.22 -9.77
CA GLY A 207 -1.41 22.12 -8.71
C GLY A 207 -1.93 21.80 -7.30
N ARG A 208 -2.94 20.93 -7.19
CA ARG A 208 -3.44 20.40 -5.91
C ARG A 208 -2.83 19.03 -5.56
N VAL A 209 -1.89 18.55 -6.37
CA VAL A 209 -1.17 17.29 -6.15
C VAL A 209 0.26 17.60 -5.75
N ARG A 210 0.74 16.96 -4.69
CA ARG A 210 2.13 17.09 -4.25
C ARG A 210 2.75 15.72 -3.96
N PHE A 211 4.05 15.62 -4.19
CA PHE A 211 4.83 14.41 -4.00
C PHE A 211 5.86 14.59 -2.89
N LEU A 212 5.89 13.66 -1.95
CA LEU A 212 6.91 13.57 -0.92
C LEU A 212 7.74 12.31 -1.16
N ALA A 213 9.08 12.46 -1.19
CA ALA A 213 9.96 11.34 -1.47
C ALA A 213 11.28 11.43 -0.70
N ASP A 214 11.91 10.28 -0.49
CA ASP A 214 13.21 10.21 0.16
C ASP A 214 14.38 10.55 -0.79
N ALA A 215 15.61 10.51 -0.27
CA ALA A 215 16.82 10.82 -1.01
C ALA A 215 17.11 9.84 -2.18
N GLY A 216 16.49 8.67 -2.19
CA GLY A 216 16.58 7.72 -3.28
C GLY A 216 15.94 8.23 -4.58
N PHE A 217 14.98 9.16 -4.46
CA PHE A 217 14.28 9.81 -5.58
C PHE A 217 14.90 11.16 -5.98
N PHE A 218 15.91 11.65 -5.25
CA PHE A 218 16.54 12.92 -5.55
C PHE A 218 17.24 12.91 -6.91
N SER A 219 16.64 13.60 -7.88
CA SER A 219 17.13 13.66 -9.25
C SER A 219 16.59 14.92 -9.93
N GLY A 220 17.49 15.67 -10.60
CA GLY A 220 17.10 16.87 -11.36
C GLY A 220 16.04 16.58 -12.40
N ALA A 221 16.16 15.46 -13.12
CA ALA A 221 15.18 15.08 -14.14
C ALA A 221 13.77 14.82 -13.58
N LEU A 222 13.65 14.24 -12.36
CA LEU A 222 12.34 14.04 -11.71
C LEU A 222 11.77 15.37 -11.24
N ILE A 223 12.61 16.20 -10.62
CA ILE A 223 12.20 17.50 -10.06
C ILE A 223 11.73 18.43 -11.17
N GLU A 224 12.49 18.52 -12.27
CA GLU A 224 12.10 19.30 -13.45
C GLU A 224 10.80 18.79 -14.10
N ASP A 225 10.58 17.46 -14.11
CA ASP A 225 9.32 16.89 -14.59
C ASP A 225 8.14 17.31 -13.69
N LEU A 226 8.31 17.28 -12.36
CA LEU A 226 7.27 17.69 -11.40
C LEU A 226 6.93 19.18 -11.57
N ASP A 227 7.94 20.05 -11.79
CA ASP A 227 7.73 21.47 -12.08
C ASP A 227 6.95 21.66 -13.40
N GLN A 228 7.33 20.95 -14.47
CA GLN A 228 6.63 21.01 -15.74
C GLN A 228 5.19 20.53 -15.69
N LEU A 229 4.91 19.55 -14.81
CA LEU A 229 3.57 19.02 -14.57
C LEU A 229 2.74 19.90 -13.63
N GLY A 230 3.33 20.97 -13.08
CA GLY A 230 2.66 21.87 -12.13
C GLY A 230 2.34 21.23 -10.79
N CYS A 231 3.09 20.20 -10.39
CA CYS A 231 2.90 19.52 -9.11
C CYS A 231 3.76 20.10 -8.01
N GLY A 232 3.23 20.12 -6.78
CA GLY A 232 4.05 20.41 -5.61
C GLY A 232 4.97 19.23 -5.27
N TYR A 233 6.11 19.51 -4.67
CA TYR A 233 6.98 18.45 -4.14
C TYR A 233 7.81 18.89 -2.94
N THR A 234 8.21 17.89 -2.14
CA THR A 234 9.28 17.99 -1.16
C THR A 234 10.07 16.69 -1.17
N ILE A 235 11.33 16.76 -1.54
CA ILE A 235 12.21 15.60 -1.69
C ILE A 235 13.47 15.82 -0.87
N VAL A 236 13.89 14.81 -0.08
CA VAL A 236 15.16 14.87 0.62
C VAL A 236 16.31 14.81 -0.37
N CYS A 237 17.25 15.72 -0.25
CA CYS A 237 18.46 15.70 -1.03
C CYS A 237 19.41 14.60 -0.54
N ARG A 238 20.20 14.04 -1.43
CA ARG A 238 21.35 13.27 -1.02
C ARG A 238 22.29 14.18 -0.24
N SER A 239 22.92 13.63 0.78
CA SER A 239 23.85 14.39 1.61
C SER A 239 25.12 14.71 0.82
N TYR A 240 25.23 15.96 0.40
CA TYR A 240 26.44 16.50 -0.24
C TYR A 240 27.02 17.60 0.64
N GLU A 241 28.32 17.59 0.84
CA GLU A 241 29.03 18.60 1.62
C GLU A 241 28.80 20.03 1.08
N ALA A 242 28.62 20.15 -0.24
CA ALA A 242 28.29 21.43 -0.87
C ALA A 242 27.01 22.05 -0.30
N TYR A 243 25.94 21.26 -0.12
CA TYR A 243 24.69 21.76 0.46
C TYR A 243 24.82 22.16 1.92
N HIS A 244 25.66 21.46 2.68
CA HIS A 244 25.97 21.83 4.06
C HIS A 244 26.70 23.18 4.13
N ARG A 245 27.72 23.39 3.27
CA ARG A 245 28.43 24.69 3.19
C ARG A 245 27.49 25.83 2.77
N MET A 246 26.60 25.60 1.79
CA MET A 246 25.61 26.60 1.37
C MET A 246 24.64 26.94 2.50
N ALA A 247 24.18 25.94 3.25
CA ALA A 247 23.29 26.16 4.39
C ALA A 247 23.98 26.95 5.52
N GLN A 248 25.26 26.67 5.79
CA GLN A 248 26.05 27.46 6.74
C GLN A 248 26.22 28.90 6.28
N ALA A 249 26.52 29.14 5.02
CA ALA A 249 26.66 30.47 4.44
C ALA A 249 25.33 31.26 4.47
N ALA A 250 24.19 30.59 4.28
CA ALA A 250 22.88 31.21 4.38
C ALA A 250 22.47 31.55 5.81
N GLY A 251 23.13 30.94 6.80
CA GLY A 251 22.87 31.15 8.23
C GLY A 251 21.64 30.41 8.73
N PHE A 252 21.79 29.66 9.81
CA PHE A 252 20.70 28.96 10.46
C PHE A 252 19.92 29.89 11.40
N LYS A 253 18.61 29.95 11.21
CA LYS A 253 17.68 30.59 12.16
C LYS A 253 17.17 29.54 13.13
N ASP A 254 17.42 29.74 14.41
CA ASP A 254 16.93 28.85 15.47
C ASP A 254 15.43 29.00 15.69
N VAL A 255 14.77 27.89 15.97
CA VAL A 255 13.33 27.86 16.18
C VAL A 255 13.02 27.40 17.60
N LYS A 256 12.97 26.09 17.87
CA LYS A 256 12.67 25.50 19.18
C LYS A 256 13.62 24.37 19.49
N LEU A 257 13.95 24.21 20.78
CA LEU A 257 14.72 23.06 21.26
C LEU A 257 16.05 22.84 20.51
N GLY A 258 16.74 23.93 20.10
CA GLY A 258 18.00 23.86 19.36
C GLY A 258 17.88 23.47 17.88
N TRP A 259 16.67 23.30 17.35
CA TRP A 259 16.46 23.13 15.92
C TRP A 259 16.71 24.43 15.16
N GLY A 260 17.35 24.36 14.02
CA GLY A 260 17.57 25.50 13.15
C GLY A 260 17.27 25.19 11.68
N PHE A 261 16.88 26.20 10.94
CA PHE A 261 16.59 26.13 9.51
C PHE A 261 17.41 27.18 8.76
N ALA A 262 17.97 26.76 7.62
CA ALA A 262 18.56 27.66 6.63
C ALA A 262 17.87 27.44 5.29
N GLU A 263 17.66 28.51 4.56
CA GLU A 263 17.02 28.48 3.24
C GLU A 263 17.96 29.13 2.24
N PHE A 264 18.14 28.49 1.10
CA PHE A 264 18.97 29.00 0.02
C PHE A 264 18.42 28.57 -1.33
N HIS A 265 18.78 29.32 -2.36
CA HIS A 265 18.49 28.97 -3.75
C HIS A 265 19.75 28.49 -4.42
N HIS A 266 19.64 27.43 -5.19
CA HIS A 266 20.78 26.86 -5.88
C HIS A 266 20.35 26.16 -7.17
N ARG A 267 21.21 26.25 -8.17
CA ARG A 267 21.12 25.50 -9.42
C ARG A 267 22.23 24.44 -9.44
N PRO A 268 21.95 23.17 -9.10
CA PRO A 268 22.93 22.11 -9.20
C PRO A 268 23.43 21.95 -10.64
N GLN A 269 24.66 21.45 -10.78
CA GLN A 269 25.24 21.19 -12.10
C GLN A 269 24.30 20.32 -12.95
N ARG A 270 24.09 20.67 -14.21
CA ARG A 270 23.20 20.02 -15.19
C ARG A 270 21.70 20.22 -14.96
N TRP A 271 21.28 21.00 -13.93
CA TRP A 271 19.89 21.37 -13.78
C TRP A 271 19.56 22.63 -14.59
N ARG A 272 18.34 22.69 -15.12
CA ARG A 272 17.92 23.80 -16.00
C ARG A 272 17.57 25.05 -15.23
N ARG A 273 17.11 24.90 -13.98
CA ARG A 273 16.59 26.01 -13.16
C ARG A 273 17.23 26.01 -11.77
N GLU A 274 17.15 27.14 -11.15
CA GLU A 274 17.40 27.28 -9.73
C GLU A 274 16.20 26.75 -8.93
N HIS A 275 16.47 26.13 -7.79
CA HIS A 275 15.47 25.56 -6.90
C HIS A 275 15.72 26.03 -5.48
N ARG A 276 14.65 26.01 -4.69
CA ARG A 276 14.65 26.32 -3.27
C ARG A 276 15.08 25.10 -2.47
N PHE A 277 16.11 25.26 -1.66
CA PHE A 277 16.62 24.26 -0.71
C PHE A 277 16.38 24.73 0.72
N ILE A 278 16.00 23.80 1.57
CA ILE A 278 15.78 24.03 3.00
C ILE A 278 16.67 23.05 3.76
N ALA A 279 17.64 23.58 4.48
CA ALA A 279 18.46 22.80 5.39
C ALA A 279 17.89 22.83 6.80
N ILE A 280 17.87 21.69 7.45
CA ILE A 280 17.40 21.50 8.80
C ILE A 280 18.58 21.00 9.63
N ARG A 281 18.87 21.68 10.73
CA ARG A 281 19.76 21.14 11.77
C ARG A 281 18.93 20.75 12.98
N ARG A 282 19.22 19.60 13.54
CA ARG A 282 18.64 19.14 14.80
C ARG A 282 19.75 18.77 15.78
N PRO A 283 19.60 19.08 17.08
CA PRO A 283 20.55 18.67 18.09
C PRO A 283 20.73 17.15 18.08
N LEU A 284 21.95 16.69 18.25
CA LEU A 284 22.23 15.28 18.47
C LEU A 284 21.81 14.90 19.90
N PRO A 285 21.39 13.64 20.13
CA PRO A 285 21.26 13.13 21.49
C PRO A 285 22.59 13.26 22.23
N VAL A 286 22.50 13.47 23.53
CA VAL A 286 23.68 13.63 24.40
C VAL A 286 24.57 12.36 24.50
N ASP A 287 24.02 11.20 24.04
CA ASP A 287 24.74 9.94 23.97
C ASP A 287 25.74 9.93 22.78
N PRO A 288 27.06 9.90 23.01
CA PRO A 288 28.09 9.96 21.96
C PRO A 288 28.07 8.79 21.00
N GLU A 289 27.57 7.61 21.38
CA GLU A 289 27.49 6.44 20.50
C GLU A 289 26.31 6.53 19.53
N GLN A 290 25.16 7.02 19.97
CA GLN A 290 24.04 7.32 19.10
C GLN A 290 24.34 8.49 18.16
N ALA A 291 25.13 9.46 18.61
CA ALA A 291 25.57 10.59 17.81
C ALA A 291 26.41 10.16 16.61
N LYS A 292 27.32 9.21 16.76
CA LYS A 292 28.20 8.70 15.67
C LYS A 292 27.44 8.07 14.53
N GLN A 293 26.26 7.48 14.78
CA GLN A 293 25.42 6.87 13.73
C GLN A 293 24.57 7.88 12.94
N LEU A 294 24.41 9.09 13.44
CA LEU A 294 23.51 10.11 12.88
C LEU A 294 24.23 11.19 12.07
N THR A 295 25.55 11.29 12.15
CA THR A 295 26.31 12.35 11.48
C THR A 295 27.00 11.86 10.22
N LEU A 296 26.53 12.34 9.08
CA LEU A 296 27.26 12.31 7.81
C LEU A 296 28.31 13.44 7.69
N PHE A 297 28.23 14.42 8.57
CA PHE A 297 29.13 15.56 8.66
C PHE A 297 29.91 15.50 9.98
N LYS A 298 31.12 15.99 9.98
CA LYS A 298 32.00 16.07 11.18
C LYS A 298 31.53 17.11 12.23
N ASP A 299 30.23 17.27 12.39
CA ASP A 299 29.63 18.11 13.41
C ASP A 299 29.24 17.23 14.59
N THR A 300 29.76 17.55 15.78
CA THR A 300 29.49 16.80 17.00
C THR A 300 28.20 17.21 17.72
N HIS A 301 27.57 18.30 17.28
CA HIS A 301 26.40 18.87 17.97
C HIS A 301 25.10 18.72 17.22
N TYR A 302 25.14 18.65 15.88
CA TYR A 302 23.94 18.64 15.03
C TYR A 302 23.96 17.56 13.97
N SER A 303 22.80 16.99 13.69
CA SER A 303 22.54 16.25 12.44
C SER A 303 21.82 17.14 11.45
N TYR A 304 22.10 16.95 10.17
CA TYR A 304 21.61 17.79 9.07
C TYR A 304 20.75 17.00 8.10
N SER A 305 19.70 17.62 7.61
CA SER A 305 18.92 17.15 6.47
C SER A 305 18.70 18.31 5.52
N VAL A 306 18.70 18.05 4.22
CA VAL A 306 18.41 19.08 3.21
C VAL A 306 17.24 18.61 2.37
N LEU A 307 16.27 19.48 2.17
CA LEU A 307 15.10 19.26 1.31
C LEU A 307 15.19 20.18 0.09
N VAL A 308 14.68 19.71 -1.04
CA VAL A 308 14.32 20.55 -2.16
C VAL A 308 12.79 20.59 -2.26
N SER A 309 12.21 21.79 -2.41
CA SER A 309 10.75 21.97 -2.44
C SER A 309 10.37 23.20 -3.26
N ASN A 310 9.27 23.10 -4.01
CA ASN A 310 8.63 24.23 -4.68
C ASN A 310 7.39 24.74 -3.95
N LEU A 311 7.12 24.24 -2.74
CA LEU A 311 5.97 24.67 -1.95
C LEU A 311 6.23 26.02 -1.28
N GLU A 312 5.28 26.95 -1.37
CA GLU A 312 5.30 28.23 -0.68
C GLU A 312 4.93 28.10 0.81
N LEU A 313 5.68 27.26 1.52
CA LEU A 313 5.53 27.01 2.94
C LEU A 313 6.77 27.51 3.67
N THR A 314 6.61 27.92 4.93
CA THR A 314 7.77 28.22 5.79
C THR A 314 8.66 26.97 5.93
N PRO A 315 9.97 27.09 6.17
CA PRO A 315 10.87 25.94 6.34
C PRO A 315 10.37 24.93 7.39
N TRP A 316 9.86 25.43 8.53
CA TRP A 316 9.28 24.59 9.57
C TRP A 316 8.06 23.79 9.05
N ARG A 317 7.14 24.43 8.36
CA ARG A 317 5.96 23.76 7.80
C ARG A 317 6.33 22.77 6.70
N THR A 318 7.31 23.09 5.85
CA THR A 318 7.80 22.13 4.83
C THR A 318 8.39 20.90 5.49
N TRP A 319 9.16 21.07 6.57
CA TRP A 319 9.71 19.96 7.32
C TRP A 319 8.63 19.11 8.00
N THR A 320 7.69 19.74 8.71
CA THR A 320 6.61 19.01 9.40
C THR A 320 5.69 18.30 8.43
N ASP A 321 5.42 18.88 7.27
CA ASP A 321 4.69 18.22 6.18
C ASP A 321 5.46 17.00 5.65
N TYR A 322 6.75 17.15 5.42
CA TYR A 322 7.61 16.06 4.99
C TYR A 322 7.66 14.90 6.00
N LEU A 323 7.67 15.19 7.30
CA LEU A 323 7.65 14.15 8.33
C LEU A 323 6.40 13.23 8.23
N GLY A 324 5.29 13.74 7.68
CA GLY A 324 4.10 12.93 7.37
C GLY A 324 4.40 11.77 6.41
N ARG A 325 5.50 11.82 5.65
CA ARG A 325 5.95 10.72 4.78
C ARG A 325 6.19 9.41 5.55
N ALA A 326 6.55 9.46 6.82
CA ALA A 326 6.71 8.27 7.65
C ALA A 326 5.46 7.35 7.66
N ASN A 327 4.30 7.86 7.28
CA ASN A 327 3.08 7.04 7.18
C ASN A 327 3.18 5.97 6.07
N ILE A 328 3.88 6.24 4.95
CA ILE A 328 4.07 5.20 3.91
C ILE A 328 4.90 4.03 4.44
N GLU A 329 5.87 4.29 5.31
CA GLU A 329 6.71 3.23 5.90
C GLU A 329 5.86 2.28 6.77
N LYS A 330 4.86 2.81 7.49
CA LYS A 330 3.89 2.01 8.24
C LYS A 330 3.03 1.18 7.29
N SER A 331 2.51 1.79 6.21
CA SER A 331 1.68 1.10 5.23
C SER A 331 2.46 0.02 4.46
N ILE A 332 3.72 0.28 4.10
CA ILE A 332 4.60 -0.74 3.52
C ILE A 332 4.84 -1.88 4.52
N ARG A 333 5.00 -1.57 5.80
CA ARG A 333 5.15 -2.59 6.85
C ARG A 333 3.90 -3.46 6.97
N GLU A 334 2.70 -2.89 6.88
CA GLU A 334 1.44 -3.64 6.80
C GLU A 334 1.40 -4.53 5.55
N LEU A 335 1.79 -4.02 4.37
CA LEU A 335 1.90 -4.86 3.17
C LEU A 335 2.86 -6.04 3.35
N LEU A 336 3.99 -5.82 4.01
CA LEU A 336 5.02 -6.84 4.22
C LEU A 336 4.60 -7.90 5.24
N ASN A 337 4.01 -7.47 6.35
CA ASN A 337 3.74 -8.31 7.51
C ASN A 337 2.32 -8.88 7.49
N ASP A 338 1.32 -8.06 7.11
CA ASP A 338 -0.08 -8.42 7.24
C ASP A 338 -0.65 -8.99 5.94
N LEU A 339 -0.10 -8.58 4.77
CA LEU A 339 -0.63 -8.92 3.44
C LEU A 339 0.38 -9.63 2.51
N ALA A 340 1.53 -10.06 3.03
CA ALA A 340 2.46 -10.93 2.32
C ALA A 340 3.19 -10.32 1.10
N LEU A 341 3.46 -9.03 1.06
CA LEU A 341 4.25 -8.41 -0.02
C LEU A 341 5.63 -9.08 -0.21
N ASN A 342 6.23 -9.58 0.86
CA ASN A 342 7.52 -10.27 0.84
C ASN A 342 7.44 -11.77 0.48
N LYS A 343 6.28 -12.25 0.06
CA LYS A 343 6.04 -13.67 -0.28
C LYS A 343 5.68 -13.79 -1.76
N SER A 344 6.69 -13.90 -2.63
CA SER A 344 6.46 -14.19 -4.05
C SER A 344 5.80 -15.55 -4.22
N PRO A 345 4.57 -15.65 -4.78
CA PRO A 345 3.84 -16.91 -4.86
C PRO A 345 4.42 -17.87 -5.90
N THR A 346 5.14 -17.35 -6.91
CA THR A 346 5.68 -18.12 -8.02
C THR A 346 7.08 -17.63 -8.42
N GLN A 347 7.73 -18.36 -9.34
CA GLN A 347 8.98 -17.94 -9.96
C GLN A 347 8.74 -17.06 -11.21
N SER A 348 7.52 -16.98 -11.71
CA SER A 348 7.16 -16.20 -12.90
C SER A 348 7.07 -14.70 -12.58
N TRP A 349 7.72 -13.88 -13.39
CA TRP A 349 7.63 -12.42 -13.30
C TRP A 349 6.19 -11.92 -13.43
N THR A 350 5.50 -12.36 -14.48
CA THR A 350 4.12 -11.93 -14.79
C THR A 350 3.17 -12.29 -13.66
N ALA A 351 3.29 -13.50 -13.11
CA ALA A 351 2.48 -13.94 -11.97
C ALA A 351 2.73 -13.10 -10.72
N ASN A 352 3.97 -12.73 -10.45
CA ASN A 352 4.31 -11.88 -9.31
C ASN A 352 3.85 -10.42 -9.51
N VAL A 353 3.83 -9.92 -10.75
CA VAL A 353 3.20 -8.62 -11.09
C VAL A 353 1.68 -8.69 -10.85
N ALA A 354 1.01 -9.75 -11.28
CA ALA A 354 -0.42 -9.97 -11.03
C ALA A 354 -0.71 -10.01 -9.53
N PHE A 355 0.07 -10.79 -8.79
CA PHE A 355 -0.09 -10.90 -7.34
C PHE A 355 0.10 -9.56 -6.62
N LEU A 356 1.05 -8.73 -7.04
CA LEU A 356 1.21 -7.38 -6.50
C LEU A 356 -0.06 -6.53 -6.70
N GLN A 357 -0.72 -6.61 -7.88
CA GLN A 357 -1.97 -5.87 -8.11
C GLN A 357 -3.11 -6.37 -7.21
N VAL A 358 -3.25 -7.69 -7.05
CA VAL A 358 -4.23 -8.29 -6.13
C VAL A 358 -3.97 -7.85 -4.70
N LEU A 359 -2.71 -7.82 -4.27
CA LEU A 359 -2.30 -7.43 -2.92
C LEU A 359 -2.60 -5.97 -2.62
N LEU A 360 -2.28 -5.05 -3.54
CA LEU A 360 -2.60 -3.63 -3.39
C LEU A 360 -4.12 -3.40 -3.33
N LEU A 361 -4.88 -4.13 -4.14
CA LEU A 361 -6.34 -4.07 -4.12
C LEU A 361 -6.91 -4.63 -2.80
N ALA A 362 -6.36 -5.73 -2.27
CA ALA A 362 -6.76 -6.28 -0.97
C ALA A 362 -6.53 -5.29 0.17
N TYR A 363 -5.37 -4.62 0.17
CA TYR A 363 -5.06 -3.57 1.13
C TYR A 363 -6.09 -2.44 1.06
N ASP A 364 -6.33 -1.91 -0.12
CA ASP A 364 -7.24 -0.77 -0.30
C ASP A 364 -8.70 -1.14 0.00
N LEU A 365 -9.15 -2.36 -0.32
CA LEU A 365 -10.49 -2.84 0.06
C LEU A 365 -10.69 -2.82 1.58
N VAL A 366 -9.70 -3.29 2.36
CA VAL A 366 -9.75 -3.22 3.83
C VAL A 366 -9.76 -1.77 4.31
N HIS A 367 -8.92 -0.89 3.74
CA HIS A 367 -8.86 0.51 4.14
C HIS A 367 -10.10 1.32 3.73
N TRP A 368 -10.71 1.03 2.58
CA TRP A 368 -11.99 1.62 2.19
C TRP A 368 -13.12 1.15 3.09
N PHE A 369 -13.20 -0.16 3.39
CA PHE A 369 -14.16 -0.70 4.37
C PHE A 369 -13.97 -0.03 5.74
N LYS A 370 -12.75 0.04 6.23
CA LYS A 370 -12.40 0.69 7.50
C LYS A 370 -12.92 2.14 7.55
N ARG A 371 -12.63 2.92 6.51
CA ARG A 371 -12.98 4.34 6.45
C ARG A 371 -14.48 4.61 6.28
N LEU A 372 -15.18 3.75 5.56
CA LEU A 372 -16.59 3.95 5.21
C LEU A 372 -17.56 3.25 6.16
N CYS A 373 -17.13 2.20 6.84
CA CYS A 373 -18.02 1.32 7.57
C CYS A 373 -17.69 1.16 9.05
N LEU A 374 -16.48 1.53 9.47
CA LEU A 374 -16.06 1.41 10.87
C LEU A 374 -16.06 2.77 11.59
N PRO A 375 -16.18 2.78 12.92
CA PRO A 375 -16.11 4.01 13.69
C PRO A 375 -14.71 4.63 13.68
N PRO A 376 -14.57 5.96 13.92
CA PRO A 376 -13.32 6.70 13.81
C PRO A 376 -12.13 6.12 14.59
N GLU A 377 -12.41 5.49 15.74
CA GLU A 377 -11.40 4.87 16.61
C GLU A 377 -10.65 3.74 15.90
N GLN A 378 -11.30 3.07 14.94
CA GLN A 378 -10.70 1.99 14.16
C GLN A 378 -9.83 2.47 12.99
N LEU A 379 -9.88 3.76 12.64
CA LEU A 379 -9.14 4.30 11.47
C LEU A 379 -7.62 4.21 11.64
N ARG A 380 -7.12 4.16 12.86
CA ARG A 380 -5.67 4.06 13.16
C ARG A 380 -5.19 2.63 13.35
N THR A 381 -6.08 1.64 13.34
CA THR A 381 -5.72 0.24 13.52
C THR A 381 -5.07 -0.34 12.26
N THR A 382 -4.13 -1.27 12.44
CA THR A 382 -3.50 -2.00 11.32
C THR A 382 -4.45 -3.05 10.75
N VAL A 383 -4.13 -3.56 9.56
CA VAL A 383 -4.87 -4.66 8.94
C VAL A 383 -4.87 -5.90 9.84
N GLU A 384 -3.75 -6.20 10.51
CA GLU A 384 -3.64 -7.31 11.46
C GLU A 384 -4.59 -7.12 12.66
N THR A 385 -4.61 -5.92 13.25
CA THR A 385 -5.52 -5.61 14.36
C THR A 385 -6.99 -5.73 13.94
N LEU A 386 -7.34 -5.24 12.74
CA LEU A 386 -8.69 -5.38 12.20
C LEU A 386 -9.05 -6.84 11.96
N ARG A 387 -8.11 -7.63 11.46
CA ARG A 387 -8.31 -9.07 11.25
C ARG A 387 -8.68 -9.74 12.57
N HIS A 388 -7.93 -9.50 13.63
CA HIS A 388 -8.25 -10.07 14.96
C HIS A 388 -9.56 -9.59 15.54
N ARG A 389 -9.92 -8.31 15.33
CA ARG A 389 -11.14 -7.72 15.89
C ARG A 389 -12.39 -7.99 15.09
N PHE A 390 -12.30 -8.16 13.77
CA PHE A 390 -13.50 -8.20 12.92
C PHE A 390 -13.55 -9.38 11.94
N PHE A 391 -12.42 -9.89 11.48
CA PHE A 391 -12.42 -10.89 10.41
C PHE A 391 -12.16 -12.31 10.92
N SER A 392 -11.21 -12.49 11.83
CA SER A 392 -10.91 -13.77 12.48
C SER A 392 -11.88 -14.00 13.64
N LEU A 393 -13.14 -14.24 13.32
CA LEU A 393 -14.23 -14.42 14.29
C LEU A 393 -14.82 -15.83 14.13
N PRO A 394 -14.73 -16.68 15.16
CA PRO A 394 -15.34 -18.00 15.10
C PRO A 394 -16.83 -17.91 14.79
N ALA A 395 -17.30 -18.72 13.88
CA ALA A 395 -18.70 -18.72 13.47
C ALA A 395 -19.16 -20.10 13.00
N LYS A 396 -20.48 -20.31 13.02
CA LYS A 396 -21.16 -21.44 12.39
C LYS A 396 -22.18 -20.94 11.39
N LEU A 397 -22.08 -21.38 10.15
CA LEU A 397 -23.07 -21.11 9.13
C LEU A 397 -24.17 -22.16 9.23
N ILE A 398 -25.41 -21.73 9.31
CA ILE A 398 -26.59 -22.61 9.31
C ILE A 398 -27.62 -22.08 8.30
N CYS A 399 -28.43 -22.99 7.77
CA CYS A 399 -29.60 -22.61 6.98
C CYS A 399 -30.87 -22.68 7.85
N ARG A 400 -31.60 -21.55 7.96
CA ARG A 400 -32.90 -21.49 8.63
C ARG A 400 -33.94 -20.98 7.62
N SER A 401 -34.97 -21.79 7.37
CA SER A 401 -36.05 -21.42 6.46
C SER A 401 -35.56 -20.88 5.09
N GLY A 402 -34.55 -21.55 4.51
CA GLY A 402 -33.94 -21.14 3.22
C GLY A 402 -33.01 -19.93 3.30
N THR A 403 -32.77 -19.38 4.49
CA THR A 403 -31.86 -18.23 4.68
C THR A 403 -30.59 -18.68 5.40
N ASN A 404 -29.43 -18.33 4.84
CA ASN A 404 -28.15 -18.55 5.49
C ASN A 404 -27.98 -17.59 6.68
N VAL A 405 -27.77 -18.15 7.86
CA VAL A 405 -27.58 -17.42 9.12
C VAL A 405 -26.19 -17.71 9.67
N LEU A 406 -25.42 -16.68 9.93
CA LEU A 406 -24.09 -16.79 10.55
C LEU A 406 -24.24 -16.63 12.07
N ILE A 407 -24.02 -17.71 12.81
CA ILE A 407 -24.03 -17.72 14.27
C ILE A 407 -22.65 -17.34 14.77
N LEU A 408 -22.61 -16.26 15.54
CA LEU A 408 -21.40 -15.67 16.14
C LEU A 408 -21.38 -15.86 17.65
N PRO A 409 -20.21 -15.79 18.34
CA PRO A 409 -20.11 -15.89 19.79
C PRO A 409 -20.96 -14.85 20.50
N ARG A 410 -21.74 -15.27 21.51
CA ARG A 410 -22.65 -14.38 22.26
C ARG A 410 -21.89 -13.25 23.00
N GLN A 411 -20.72 -13.57 23.58
CA GLN A 411 -19.93 -12.62 24.37
C GLN A 411 -18.71 -12.12 23.57
N TYR A 412 -18.98 -11.50 22.43
CA TYR A 412 -17.91 -10.94 21.62
C TYR A 412 -17.67 -9.47 21.98
N PRO A 413 -16.43 -9.07 22.38
CA PRO A 413 -16.17 -7.72 22.90
C PRO A 413 -16.51 -6.59 21.91
N TYR A 414 -16.40 -6.85 20.61
CA TYR A 414 -16.65 -5.87 19.52
C TYR A 414 -18.01 -6.09 18.86
N GLN A 415 -18.97 -6.76 19.52
CA GLN A 415 -20.29 -7.08 18.93
C GLN A 415 -21.02 -5.83 18.42
N GLY A 416 -21.06 -4.76 19.23
CA GLY A 416 -21.72 -3.51 18.86
C GLY A 416 -21.12 -2.88 17.60
N GLU A 417 -19.78 -2.80 17.54
CA GLU A 417 -19.07 -2.26 16.38
C GLU A 417 -19.25 -3.14 15.13
N PHE A 418 -19.27 -4.47 15.30
CA PHE A 418 -19.51 -5.42 14.22
C PHE A 418 -20.90 -5.24 13.59
N LEU A 419 -21.94 -5.14 14.41
CA LEU A 419 -23.31 -4.90 13.98
C LEU A 419 -23.45 -3.52 13.32
N ALA A 420 -22.84 -2.50 13.92
CA ALA A 420 -22.81 -1.15 13.34
C ALA A 420 -22.13 -1.13 11.97
N ALA A 421 -21.00 -1.84 11.81
CA ALA A 421 -20.32 -1.98 10.53
C ALA A 421 -21.22 -2.63 9.47
N GLY A 422 -21.92 -3.72 9.83
CA GLY A 422 -22.90 -4.37 8.94
C GLY A 422 -24.04 -3.45 8.52
N ALA A 423 -24.57 -2.65 9.45
CA ALA A 423 -25.58 -1.64 9.16
C ALA A 423 -25.04 -0.54 8.24
N GLN A 424 -23.81 -0.06 8.45
CA GLN A 424 -23.17 0.95 7.59
C GLN A 424 -22.94 0.42 6.17
N VAL A 425 -22.46 -0.82 6.01
CA VAL A 425 -22.36 -1.46 4.68
C VAL A 425 -23.72 -1.47 3.98
N THR A 426 -24.80 -1.79 4.71
CA THR A 426 -26.16 -1.84 4.13
C THR A 426 -26.63 -0.45 3.68
N LYS A 427 -26.37 0.59 4.48
CA LYS A 427 -26.73 1.99 4.21
C LYS A 427 -25.88 2.65 3.13
N LEU A 428 -24.70 2.10 2.81
CA LEU A 428 -23.78 2.69 1.85
C LEU A 428 -24.46 2.86 0.49
N LYS A 429 -24.62 4.11 0.09
CA LYS A 429 -25.14 4.48 -1.24
C LYS A 429 -23.95 4.81 -2.13
N LEU A 430 -23.77 4.08 -3.20
CA LEU A 430 -22.74 4.30 -4.20
C LEU A 430 -23.41 4.75 -5.48
N SER A 431 -22.97 5.86 -6.04
CA SER A 431 -23.37 6.25 -7.41
C SER A 431 -22.80 5.20 -8.40
N ASN A 432 -23.63 4.76 -9.29
CA ASN A 432 -23.28 3.78 -10.33
C ASN A 432 -22.24 4.36 -11.31
#